data_f4d5d2d820bf0373776f7ddc3605abc3
#
_entry.id   f4d5d2d820bf0373776f7ddc3605abc3
#
_cell.length_a   1.000
_cell.length_b   1.000
_cell.length_c   1.000
_cell.angle_alpha   90.00
_cell.angle_beta   90.00
_cell.angle_gamma   90.00
#
_symmetry.space_group_name_H-M   'P 1'
#
loop_
_entity.id
_entity.type
_entity.pdbx_description
1 polymer ?
#
loop_
_entity_poly.entity_id
_entity_poly.type
_entity_poly.pdbx_seq_one_letter_code
_entity_poly.pdbx_strand_id
1 'polypeptide(L)'
;MRYAPDILSPAEEQALLAEIPALPFKEFEFHGFLGKRRVVSFGWRYDFGGGGLGKANEIPEFLLPARERAARFAGLAPAALEHALVLEYTPGAAIGWHKDRPVFDDVIGISLLAPCTFRLRRKAGAKCERRSLVAEPRSAYLLRGPARTDWEHSIPPLDTLRYAITFRSLATGSAGGARTRNASSGPGAFGAIA
;
A
#
# COMPACT_ATOMS: atom_id res chain seq x y z
N MET A 1 -9.84 -13.26 3.63
CA MET A 1 -10.23 -11.96 3.07
C MET A 1 -11.62 -11.60 3.56
N ARG A 2 -11.86 -10.33 3.88
CA ARG A 2 -13.15 -9.75 4.26
C ARG A 2 -13.42 -8.54 3.36
N TYR A 3 -14.68 -8.27 3.03
CA TYR A 3 -15.13 -7.12 2.24
C TYR A 3 -16.33 -6.47 2.94
N ALA A 4 -16.42 -5.16 2.91
CA ALA A 4 -17.58 -4.40 3.37
C ALA A 4 -17.84 -3.23 2.40
N PRO A 5 -19.07 -3.06 1.92
CA PRO A 5 -19.47 -1.87 1.22
C PRO A 5 -19.61 -0.69 2.21
N ASP A 6 -19.59 0.53 1.68
CA ASP A 6 -19.95 1.76 2.38
C ASP A 6 -19.36 1.94 3.79
N ILE A 7 -18.05 1.65 3.97
CA ILE A 7 -17.37 1.96 5.24
C ILE A 7 -17.14 3.46 5.41
N LEU A 8 -17.20 4.21 4.32
CA LEU A 8 -17.21 5.66 4.28
C LEU A 8 -18.59 6.17 3.84
N SER A 9 -19.03 7.27 4.42
CA SER A 9 -20.16 8.03 3.91
C SER A 9 -19.79 8.77 2.61
N PRO A 10 -20.79 9.21 1.81
CA PRO A 10 -20.53 10.07 0.65
C PRO A 10 -19.79 11.37 1.01
N ALA A 11 -20.07 11.96 2.16
CA ALA A 11 -19.40 13.18 2.63
C ALA A 11 -17.93 12.93 2.98
N GLU A 12 -17.60 11.80 3.63
CA GLU A 12 -16.23 11.41 3.91
C GLU A 12 -15.44 11.15 2.61
N GLU A 13 -16.04 10.51 1.62
CA GLU A 13 -15.42 10.33 0.32
C GLU A 13 -15.15 11.66 -0.38
N GLN A 14 -16.12 12.59 -0.40
CA GLN A 14 -15.95 13.90 -1.00
C GLN A 14 -14.83 14.70 -0.33
N ALA A 15 -14.73 14.66 0.99
CA ALA A 15 -13.64 15.30 1.73
C ALA A 15 -12.27 14.74 1.33
N LEU A 16 -12.14 13.42 1.17
CA LEU A 16 -10.92 12.79 0.69
C LEU A 16 -10.59 13.18 -0.76
N LEU A 17 -11.59 13.19 -1.64
CA LEU A 17 -11.42 13.54 -3.05
C LEU A 17 -11.08 15.02 -3.28
N ALA A 18 -11.36 15.91 -2.31
CA ALA A 18 -10.94 17.30 -2.36
C ALA A 18 -9.41 17.47 -2.14
N GLU A 19 -8.82 16.60 -1.29
CA GLU A 19 -7.42 16.71 -0.88
C GLU A 19 -6.47 15.81 -1.70
N ILE A 20 -6.92 14.59 -2.04
CA ILE A 20 -6.08 13.56 -2.70
C ILE A 20 -5.43 14.08 -3.99
N PRO A 21 -6.10 14.79 -4.92
CA PRO A 21 -5.48 15.21 -6.19
C PRO A 21 -4.26 16.14 -6.01
N ALA A 22 -4.17 16.87 -4.88
CA ALA A 22 -3.05 17.76 -4.57
C ALA A 22 -1.81 17.04 -4.01
N LEU A 23 -1.90 15.74 -3.73
CA LEU A 23 -0.77 14.97 -3.19
C LEU A 23 0.37 14.87 -4.21
N PRO A 24 1.64 14.82 -3.73
CA PRO A 24 2.83 14.73 -4.59
C PRO A 24 3.01 13.31 -5.14
N PHE A 25 2.09 12.89 -5.99
CA PHE A 25 2.13 11.59 -6.62
C PHE A 25 3.38 11.39 -7.48
N LYS A 26 3.96 10.18 -7.41
CA LYS A 26 5.04 9.73 -8.27
C LYS A 26 4.62 8.49 -9.02
N GLU A 27 5.10 8.33 -10.25
CA GLU A 27 4.92 7.11 -11.01
C GLU A 27 5.50 5.92 -10.23
N PHE A 28 4.77 4.80 -10.25
CA PHE A 28 5.25 3.60 -9.59
C PHE A 28 6.29 2.92 -10.47
N GLU A 29 7.55 2.98 -10.03
CA GLU A 29 8.65 2.28 -10.67
C GLU A 29 8.79 0.86 -10.09
N PHE A 30 8.86 -0.13 -10.97
CA PHE A 30 9.10 -1.51 -10.62
C PHE A 30 10.09 -2.13 -11.60
N HIS A 31 11.30 -2.46 -11.13
CA HIS A 31 12.40 -3.00 -11.92
C HIS A 31 12.68 -2.22 -13.23
N GLY A 32 12.69 -0.89 -13.15
CA GLY A 32 12.95 0.00 -14.28
C GLY A 32 11.76 0.25 -15.23
N PHE A 33 10.59 -0.32 -14.94
CA PHE A 33 9.38 -0.03 -15.68
C PHE A 33 8.51 0.98 -14.93
N LEU A 34 8.17 2.08 -15.59
CA LEU A 34 7.22 3.06 -15.08
C LEU A 34 5.79 2.61 -15.41
N GLY A 35 4.99 2.42 -14.36
CA GLY A 35 3.57 2.13 -14.51
C GLY A 35 2.74 3.41 -14.61
N LYS A 36 1.62 3.37 -15.34
CA LYS A 36 0.65 4.48 -15.39
C LYS A 36 0.01 4.81 -14.03
N ARG A 37 0.13 3.90 -13.07
CA ARG A 37 -0.33 4.12 -11.69
C ARG A 37 0.64 5.03 -10.96
N ARG A 38 0.13 6.08 -10.31
CA ARG A 38 0.93 6.95 -9.45
C ARG A 38 0.64 6.67 -7.98
N VAL A 39 1.63 6.88 -7.11
CA VAL A 39 1.52 6.55 -5.68
C VAL A 39 2.19 7.61 -4.80
N VAL A 40 1.71 7.72 -3.57
CA VAL A 40 2.38 8.43 -2.48
C VAL A 40 2.25 7.62 -1.19
N SER A 41 3.35 7.52 -0.42
CA SER A 41 3.42 6.77 0.84
C SER A 41 3.58 7.69 2.03
N PHE A 42 2.94 7.34 3.15
CA PHE A 42 3.02 8.05 4.42
C PHE A 42 3.27 7.08 5.58
N GLY A 43 3.86 7.58 6.67
CA GLY A 43 4.29 6.81 7.82
C GLY A 43 5.56 6.02 7.52
N TRP A 44 5.47 5.06 6.62
CA TRP A 44 6.56 4.24 6.12
C TRP A 44 6.58 4.19 4.59
N ARG A 45 7.72 3.88 4.02
CA ARG A 45 7.91 3.65 2.57
C ARG A 45 8.82 2.44 2.38
N TYR A 46 8.44 1.57 1.47
CA TYR A 46 9.29 0.47 1.05
C TYR A 46 10.09 0.88 -0.20
N ASP A 47 11.43 0.81 -0.09
CA ASP A 47 12.35 1.06 -1.20
C ASP A 47 12.67 -0.25 -1.91
N PHE A 48 12.24 -0.38 -3.17
CA PHE A 48 12.48 -1.55 -4.02
C PHE A 48 13.92 -1.61 -4.56
N GLY A 49 14.68 -0.52 -4.49
CA GLY A 49 16.09 -0.42 -4.91
C GLY A 49 17.10 -0.99 -3.90
N GLY A 50 16.65 -1.65 -2.82
CA GLY A 50 17.52 -2.29 -1.82
C GLY A 50 17.59 -1.56 -0.48
N GLY A 51 16.90 -0.43 -0.32
CA GLY A 51 16.82 0.33 0.94
C GLY A 51 15.89 -0.28 2.00
N GLY A 52 15.02 -1.21 1.60
CA GLY A 52 14.06 -1.84 2.52
C GLY A 52 12.98 -0.89 3.03
N LEU A 53 12.54 -1.09 4.29
CA LEU A 53 11.53 -0.25 4.94
C LEU A 53 12.20 0.98 5.56
N GLY A 54 11.77 2.19 5.17
CA GLY A 54 12.23 3.47 5.70
C GLY A 54 11.08 4.34 6.18
N LYS A 55 11.38 5.32 7.03
CA LYS A 55 10.40 6.35 7.43
C LYS A 55 10.02 7.21 6.23
N ALA A 56 8.74 7.57 6.16
CA ALA A 56 8.18 8.56 5.25
C ALA A 56 7.57 9.71 6.05
N ASN A 57 6.98 10.70 5.36
CA ASN A 57 6.22 11.75 6.03
C ASN A 57 5.08 11.13 6.85
N GLU A 58 4.67 11.79 7.91
CA GLU A 58 3.54 11.36 8.72
C GLU A 58 2.26 11.24 7.88
N ILE A 59 1.33 10.41 8.34
CA ILE A 59 0.02 10.27 7.69
C ILE A 59 -0.71 11.60 7.85
N PRO A 60 -1.10 12.28 6.74
CA PRO A 60 -1.78 13.58 6.80
C PRO A 60 -3.08 13.52 7.60
N GLU A 61 -3.43 14.63 8.26
CA GLU A 61 -4.63 14.72 9.09
C GLU A 61 -5.91 14.37 8.35
N PHE A 62 -6.05 14.77 7.08
CA PHE A 62 -7.25 14.47 6.28
C PHE A 62 -7.45 12.97 6.02
N LEU A 63 -6.40 12.13 6.16
CA LEU A 63 -6.49 10.67 6.05
C LEU A 63 -6.84 9.97 7.37
N LEU A 64 -6.76 10.66 8.52
CA LEU A 64 -6.98 10.05 9.84
C LEU A 64 -8.41 9.50 10.00
N PRO A 65 -9.49 10.18 9.56
CA PRO A 65 -10.83 9.62 9.62
C PRO A 65 -10.96 8.30 8.82
N ALA A 66 -10.38 8.23 7.62
CA ALA A 66 -10.38 7.02 6.81
C ALA A 66 -9.55 5.89 7.47
N ARG A 67 -8.42 6.23 8.13
CA ARG A 67 -7.61 5.30 8.94
C ARG A 67 -8.41 4.70 10.08
N GLU A 68 -9.21 5.51 10.79
CA GLU A 68 -10.09 5.04 11.87
C GLU A 68 -11.16 4.07 11.35
N ARG A 69 -11.78 4.38 10.19
CA ARG A 69 -12.75 3.49 9.53
C ARG A 69 -12.10 2.16 9.16
N ALA A 70 -10.90 2.19 8.54
CA ALA A 70 -10.13 1.00 8.19
C ALA A 70 -9.77 0.17 9.42
N ALA A 71 -9.29 0.79 10.49
CA ALA A 71 -8.92 0.13 11.73
C ALA A 71 -10.14 -0.55 12.38
N ARG A 72 -11.26 0.16 12.51
CA ARG A 72 -12.53 -0.40 13.02
C ARG A 72 -12.99 -1.60 12.18
N PHE A 73 -12.95 -1.47 10.86
CA PHE A 73 -13.27 -2.57 9.95
C PHE A 73 -12.35 -3.76 10.16
N ALA A 74 -11.06 -3.57 10.42
CA ALA A 74 -10.09 -4.63 10.65
C ALA A 74 -10.09 -5.17 12.09
N GLY A 75 -10.76 -4.50 13.06
CA GLY A 75 -10.71 -4.82 14.48
C GLY A 75 -9.33 -4.50 15.08
N LEU A 76 -8.72 -3.40 14.65
CA LEU A 76 -7.41 -2.91 15.10
C LEU A 76 -7.55 -1.54 15.78
N ALA A 77 -6.55 -1.18 16.58
CA ALA A 77 -6.36 0.21 16.99
C ALA A 77 -5.88 1.04 15.78
N PRO A 78 -6.34 2.30 15.59
CA PRO A 78 -5.88 3.14 14.48
C PRO A 78 -4.36 3.28 14.42
N ALA A 79 -3.68 3.37 15.56
CA ALA A 79 -2.24 3.47 15.66
C ALA A 79 -1.48 2.24 15.09
N ALA A 80 -2.13 1.05 15.05
CA ALA A 80 -1.52 -0.13 14.45
C ALA A 80 -1.39 -0.05 12.93
N LEU A 81 -2.14 0.84 12.29
CA LEU A 81 -2.05 1.11 10.85
C LEU A 81 -0.99 2.20 10.61
N GLU A 82 0.26 1.79 10.60
CA GLU A 82 1.43 2.69 10.57
C GLU A 82 1.81 3.16 9.16
N HIS A 83 1.30 2.51 8.13
CA HIS A 83 1.59 2.84 6.74
C HIS A 83 0.30 3.18 5.98
N ALA A 84 0.31 4.26 5.23
CA ALA A 84 -0.73 4.61 4.26
C ALA A 84 -0.10 4.77 2.86
N LEU A 85 -0.69 4.11 1.88
CA LEU A 85 -0.36 4.26 0.46
C LEU A 85 -1.59 4.79 -0.27
N VAL A 86 -1.51 5.99 -0.80
CA VAL A 86 -2.54 6.55 -1.67
C VAL A 86 -2.16 6.25 -3.12
N LEU A 87 -3.11 5.75 -3.88
CA LEU A 87 -2.91 5.31 -5.26
C LEU A 87 -3.86 6.06 -6.18
N GLU A 88 -3.32 6.51 -7.30
CA GLU A 88 -4.07 7.06 -8.41
C GLU A 88 -3.98 6.11 -9.60
N TYR A 89 -5.13 5.75 -10.15
CA TYR A 89 -5.26 4.96 -11.36
C TYR A 89 -5.90 5.83 -12.44
N THR A 90 -5.10 6.35 -13.35
CA THR A 90 -5.60 7.00 -14.57
C THR A 90 -6.12 5.96 -15.57
N PRO A 91 -6.91 6.33 -16.59
CA PRO A 91 -7.35 5.39 -17.63
C PRO A 91 -6.19 4.58 -18.22
N GLY A 92 -6.37 3.26 -18.28
CA GLY A 92 -5.37 2.29 -18.69
C GLY A 92 -4.37 1.90 -17.60
N ALA A 93 -4.44 2.48 -16.39
CA ALA A 93 -3.62 2.04 -15.26
C ALA A 93 -4.11 0.70 -14.71
N ALA A 94 -3.16 -0.13 -14.33
CA ALA A 94 -3.39 -1.47 -13.79
C ALA A 94 -2.42 -1.79 -12.66
N ILE A 95 -2.66 -2.89 -11.96
CA ILE A 95 -1.66 -3.52 -11.11
C ILE A 95 -1.58 -5.00 -11.44
N GLY A 96 -0.37 -5.47 -11.76
CA GLY A 96 -0.10 -6.87 -12.08
C GLY A 96 -0.27 -7.79 -10.87
N TRP A 97 -0.20 -9.10 -11.12
CA TRP A 97 -0.26 -10.11 -10.08
C TRP A 97 0.91 -9.98 -9.12
N HIS A 98 0.60 -9.76 -7.84
CA HIS A 98 1.60 -9.64 -6.78
C HIS A 98 1.02 -10.00 -5.41
N LYS A 99 1.91 -10.18 -4.45
CA LYS A 99 1.63 -10.17 -3.01
C LYS A 99 2.24 -8.91 -2.41
N ASP A 100 1.61 -8.36 -1.38
CA ASP A 100 2.25 -7.31 -0.58
C ASP A 100 3.54 -7.83 0.08
N ARG A 101 4.46 -6.94 0.40
CA ARG A 101 5.74 -7.31 1.02
C ARG A 101 5.54 -7.94 2.41
N PRO A 102 6.35 -8.95 2.79
CA PRO A 102 6.23 -9.64 4.09
C PRO A 102 6.39 -8.73 5.31
N VAL A 103 6.98 -7.55 5.14
CA VAL A 103 7.12 -6.53 6.18
C VAL A 103 5.77 -5.98 6.66
N PHE A 104 4.72 -6.12 5.86
CA PHE A 104 3.36 -5.75 6.21
C PHE A 104 2.55 -6.97 6.62
N ASP A 105 1.69 -6.84 7.65
CA ASP A 105 0.78 -7.89 8.10
C ASP A 105 -0.62 -7.67 7.54
N ASP A 106 -1.47 -6.91 8.21
CA ASP A 106 -2.80 -6.60 7.70
C ASP A 106 -2.74 -5.55 6.60
N VAL A 107 -3.53 -5.77 5.54
CA VAL A 107 -3.67 -4.84 4.43
C VAL A 107 -5.13 -4.51 4.22
N ILE A 108 -5.51 -3.25 4.44
CA ILE A 108 -6.86 -2.74 4.28
C ILE A 108 -6.87 -1.77 3.10
N GLY A 109 -7.56 -2.12 2.02
CA GLY A 109 -7.75 -1.22 0.88
C GLY A 109 -9.12 -0.58 0.90
N ILE A 110 -9.19 0.74 0.77
CA ILE A 110 -10.41 1.54 0.57
C ILE A 110 -10.46 1.98 -0.88
N SER A 111 -11.59 1.76 -1.56
CA SER A 111 -11.82 2.16 -2.95
C SER A 111 -12.56 3.49 -2.99
N LEU A 112 -12.17 4.40 -3.90
CA LEU A 112 -12.76 5.74 -4.05
C LEU A 112 -13.02 6.05 -5.52
N LEU A 113 -14.04 6.85 -5.78
CA LEU A 113 -14.45 7.47 -7.04
C LEU A 113 -15.06 6.49 -8.04
N ALA A 114 -14.35 5.42 -8.41
CA ALA A 114 -14.82 4.44 -9.38
C ALA A 114 -14.61 3.00 -8.88
N PRO A 115 -15.45 2.04 -9.29
CA PRO A 115 -15.27 0.64 -8.94
C PRO A 115 -14.07 0.03 -9.67
N CYS A 116 -13.58 -1.09 -9.14
CA CYS A 116 -12.61 -1.92 -9.87
C CYS A 116 -12.83 -3.41 -9.61
N THR A 117 -12.47 -4.24 -10.59
CA THR A 117 -12.41 -5.68 -10.39
C THR A 117 -11.12 -6.04 -9.65
N PHE A 118 -11.23 -6.42 -8.38
CA PHE A 118 -10.13 -6.93 -7.58
C PHE A 118 -10.04 -8.44 -7.75
N ARG A 119 -8.98 -8.91 -8.38
CA ARG A 119 -8.77 -10.33 -8.72
C ARG A 119 -7.79 -10.97 -7.77
N LEU A 120 -8.04 -12.23 -7.43
CA LEU A 120 -7.17 -13.06 -6.58
C LEU A 120 -6.87 -14.37 -7.29
N ARG A 121 -5.64 -14.86 -7.10
CA ARG A 121 -5.24 -16.21 -7.53
C ARG A 121 -4.28 -16.85 -6.54
N ARG A 122 -4.31 -18.17 -6.44
CA ARG A 122 -3.27 -18.96 -5.76
C ARG A 122 -3.03 -20.28 -6.47
N LYS A 123 -1.83 -20.85 -6.33
CA LYS A 123 -1.56 -22.24 -6.75
C LYS A 123 -2.21 -23.20 -5.75
N ALA A 124 -2.90 -24.21 -6.28
CA ALA A 124 -3.51 -25.31 -5.53
C ALA A 124 -3.13 -26.64 -6.24
N GLY A 125 -1.97 -27.17 -5.91
CA GLY A 125 -1.36 -28.30 -6.62
C GLY A 125 -1.05 -27.92 -8.08
N ALA A 126 -1.54 -28.72 -9.03
CA ALA A 126 -1.40 -28.49 -10.47
C ALA A 126 -2.39 -27.43 -11.01
N LYS A 127 -3.36 -27.00 -10.22
CA LYS A 127 -4.40 -26.03 -10.62
C LYS A 127 -4.11 -24.64 -10.07
N CYS A 128 -4.76 -23.64 -10.66
CA CYS A 128 -4.76 -22.26 -10.17
C CYS A 128 -6.20 -21.88 -9.76
N GLU A 129 -6.41 -21.69 -8.47
CA GLU A 129 -7.66 -21.13 -7.98
C GLU A 129 -7.71 -19.63 -8.28
N ARG A 130 -8.88 -19.15 -8.69
CA ARG A 130 -9.14 -17.73 -8.98
C ARG A 130 -10.42 -17.29 -8.29
N ARG A 131 -10.42 -16.06 -7.80
CA ARG A 131 -11.57 -15.37 -7.24
C ARG A 131 -11.52 -13.91 -7.69
N SER A 132 -12.66 -13.25 -7.70
CA SER A 132 -12.76 -11.81 -7.93
C SER A 132 -13.89 -11.23 -7.13
N LEU A 133 -13.80 -9.93 -6.86
CA LEU A 133 -14.87 -9.11 -6.31
C LEU A 133 -14.82 -7.75 -7.00
N VAL A 134 -15.94 -7.05 -7.02
CA VAL A 134 -15.99 -5.64 -7.38
C VAL A 134 -15.79 -4.83 -6.11
N ALA A 135 -14.71 -4.04 -6.08
CA ALA A 135 -14.46 -3.08 -5.02
C ALA A 135 -15.15 -1.76 -5.41
N GLU A 136 -16.35 -1.57 -4.88
CA GLU A 136 -17.17 -0.38 -5.12
C GLU A 136 -16.56 0.86 -4.44
N PRO A 137 -16.86 2.09 -4.89
CA PRO A 137 -16.52 3.29 -4.17
C PRO A 137 -17.01 3.24 -2.71
N ARG A 138 -16.23 3.80 -1.78
CA ARG A 138 -16.46 3.79 -0.33
C ARG A 138 -16.39 2.41 0.34
N SER A 139 -16.13 1.34 -0.41
CA SER A 139 -15.93 0.00 0.13
C SER A 139 -14.54 -0.22 0.68
N ALA A 140 -14.39 -1.24 1.53
CA ALA A 140 -13.09 -1.74 1.93
C ALA A 140 -12.96 -3.26 1.81
N TYR A 141 -11.73 -3.70 1.57
CA TYR A 141 -11.32 -5.11 1.71
C TYR A 141 -10.18 -5.24 2.71
N LEU A 142 -10.15 -6.37 3.41
CA LEU A 142 -9.07 -6.76 4.33
C LEU A 142 -8.40 -8.03 3.81
N LEU A 143 -7.10 -7.97 3.58
CA LEU A 143 -6.23 -9.13 3.37
C LEU A 143 -5.51 -9.44 4.69
N ARG A 144 -5.78 -10.62 5.27
CA ARG A 144 -5.20 -11.13 6.51
C ARG A 144 -5.02 -12.63 6.42
N GLY A 145 -4.00 -13.18 7.08
CA GLY A 145 -3.71 -14.61 7.08
C GLY A 145 -3.53 -15.15 5.66
N PRO A 146 -4.10 -16.34 5.32
CA PRO A 146 -3.91 -16.94 4.00
C PRO A 146 -4.27 -16.04 2.82
N ALA A 147 -5.27 -15.15 2.95
CA ALA A 147 -5.60 -14.18 1.89
C ALA A 147 -4.45 -13.19 1.62
N ARG A 148 -3.61 -12.94 2.62
CA ARG A 148 -2.44 -12.06 2.55
C ARG A 148 -1.19 -12.84 2.12
N THR A 149 -0.99 -14.06 2.62
CA THR A 149 0.25 -14.83 2.45
C THR A 149 0.23 -15.74 1.23
N ASP A 150 -0.90 -16.35 0.90
CA ASP A 150 -0.98 -17.39 -0.13
C ASP A 150 -1.50 -16.85 -1.46
N TRP A 151 -2.37 -15.85 -1.43
CA TRP A 151 -3.00 -15.30 -2.61
C TRP A 151 -2.22 -14.13 -3.18
N GLU A 152 -2.01 -14.15 -4.49
CA GLU A 152 -1.66 -12.96 -5.27
C GLU A 152 -2.95 -12.20 -5.64
N HIS A 153 -2.83 -10.88 -5.77
CA HIS A 153 -3.93 -10.06 -6.23
C HIS A 153 -3.51 -9.13 -7.38
N SER A 154 -4.49 -8.65 -8.13
CA SER A 154 -4.30 -7.77 -9.28
C SER A 154 -5.56 -6.95 -9.55
N ILE A 155 -5.40 -5.83 -10.25
CA ILE A 155 -6.47 -5.00 -10.83
C ILE A 155 -6.17 -4.87 -12.32
N PRO A 156 -7.12 -5.27 -13.23
CA PRO A 156 -6.94 -5.08 -14.66
C PRO A 156 -6.89 -3.59 -15.02
N PRO A 157 -6.50 -3.23 -16.24
CA PRO A 157 -6.59 -1.85 -16.71
C PRO A 157 -7.98 -1.26 -16.46
N LEU A 158 -8.02 -0.02 -15.98
CA LEU A 158 -9.25 0.71 -15.68
C LEU A 158 -9.56 1.68 -16.81
N ASP A 159 -10.85 1.91 -17.06
CA ASP A 159 -11.30 2.82 -18.12
C ASP A 159 -11.49 4.25 -17.59
N THR A 160 -11.61 4.42 -16.29
CA THR A 160 -11.89 5.69 -15.62
C THR A 160 -10.87 5.96 -14.51
N LEU A 161 -10.76 7.25 -14.14
CA LEU A 161 -9.97 7.66 -12.98
C LEU A 161 -10.52 7.00 -11.72
N ARG A 162 -9.62 6.42 -10.91
CA ARG A 162 -9.93 5.82 -9.62
C ARG A 162 -8.85 6.17 -8.62
N TYR A 163 -9.24 6.42 -7.39
CA TYR A 163 -8.32 6.48 -6.26
C TYR A 163 -8.49 5.28 -5.33
N ALA A 164 -7.45 4.98 -4.59
CA ALA A 164 -7.51 4.02 -3.49
C ALA A 164 -6.58 4.44 -2.36
N ILE A 165 -6.94 4.10 -1.14
CA ILE A 165 -6.07 4.23 0.03
C ILE A 165 -5.84 2.83 0.58
N THR A 166 -4.58 2.45 0.76
CA THR A 166 -4.23 1.19 1.40
C THR A 166 -3.53 1.46 2.72
N PHE A 167 -4.16 1.10 3.83
CA PHE A 167 -3.56 1.13 5.17
C PHE A 167 -2.97 -0.24 5.49
N ARG A 168 -1.80 -0.25 6.16
CA ARG A 168 -1.10 -1.49 6.53
C ARG A 168 -0.57 -1.41 7.95
N SER A 169 -0.66 -2.53 8.67
CA SER A 169 0.12 -2.76 9.88
C SER A 169 1.48 -3.36 9.52
N LEU A 170 2.46 -3.17 10.39
CA LEU A 170 3.76 -3.82 10.24
C LEU A 170 3.72 -5.23 10.86
N ALA A 171 4.42 -6.16 10.23
CA ALA A 171 4.60 -7.49 10.80
C ALA A 171 5.47 -7.41 12.06
N THR A 172 5.14 -8.22 13.06
CA THR A 172 5.89 -8.28 14.33
C THR A 172 7.37 -8.60 14.06
N GLY A 173 8.28 -7.74 14.52
CA GLY A 173 9.72 -7.87 14.27
C GLY A 173 10.27 -7.04 13.11
N SER A 174 9.41 -6.41 12.30
CA SER A 174 9.86 -5.60 11.14
C SER A 174 10.36 -4.20 11.52
N ALA A 175 9.95 -3.67 12.67
CA ALA A 175 10.35 -2.32 13.14
C ALA A 175 11.79 -2.25 13.69
N GLY A 176 12.46 -3.40 13.91
CA GLY A 176 13.83 -3.47 14.49
C GLY A 176 14.96 -3.40 13.46
N GLY A 177 14.68 -3.31 12.17
CA GLY A 177 15.68 -3.42 11.10
C GLY A 177 16.17 -2.13 10.46
N ALA A 178 15.86 -0.96 11.02
CA ALA A 178 16.44 0.31 10.56
C ALA A 178 17.92 0.37 11.02
N ARG A 179 18.82 -0.25 10.25
CA ARG A 179 20.27 -0.04 10.41
C ARG A 179 20.56 1.41 10.06
N THR A 180 20.76 2.24 11.08
CA THR A 180 21.52 3.48 10.96
C THR A 180 22.94 3.12 10.53
N ARG A 181 23.27 3.33 9.27
CA ARG A 181 24.66 3.38 8.85
C ARG A 181 25.23 4.69 9.37
N ASN A 182 25.91 4.61 10.51
CA ASN A 182 26.82 5.66 10.93
C ASN A 182 27.96 5.69 9.91
N ALA A 183 28.02 6.77 9.13
CA ALA A 183 29.22 7.13 8.38
C ALA A 183 30.25 7.67 9.36
N SER A 184 31.14 6.81 9.86
CA SER A 184 32.36 7.24 10.51
C SER A 184 33.45 7.31 9.43
N SER A 185 33.60 8.48 8.85
CA SER A 185 34.84 8.89 8.16
C SER A 185 35.88 9.23 9.21
N GLY A 186 36.87 8.37 9.36
CA GLY A 186 38.11 8.68 10.06
C GLY A 186 39.27 8.70 9.05
N PRO A 187 40.12 9.75 8.99
CA PRO A 187 41.28 9.75 8.13
C PRO A 187 42.43 9.03 8.82
N GLY A 188 42.98 7.99 8.23
CA GLY A 188 44.16 7.24 8.68
C GLY A 188 45.32 7.42 7.76
N ALA A 189 46.22 8.25 8.19
CA ALA A 189 47.62 8.47 7.98
C ALA A 189 48.43 7.62 6.98
N PHE A 190 49.17 8.32 6.18
CA PHE A 190 50.36 7.90 5.42
C PHE A 190 51.43 7.24 6.30
N GLY A 191 52.05 6.18 5.83
CA GLY A 191 53.29 5.61 6.28
C GLY A 191 54.09 5.05 5.10
N ALA A 192 55.08 5.82 4.64
CA ALA A 192 56.09 5.34 3.71
C ALA A 192 57.12 4.47 4.47
N ILE A 193 57.73 3.51 3.77
CA ILE A 193 59.18 3.30 3.72
C ILE A 193 59.47 1.87 3.18
N ALA A 194 60.43 1.87 2.23
CA ALA A 194 61.34 0.94 1.64
C ALA A 194 60.83 0.05 0.52
#